data_a14a65fb307846ffdb8a02aa338c0ada
#
_entry.id   a14a65fb307846ffdb8a02aa338c0ada
#
_cell.length_a   1.000
_cell.length_b   1.000
_cell.length_c   1.000
_cell.angle_alpha   90.00
_cell.angle_beta   90.00
_cell.angle_gamma   90.00
#
_symmetry.space_group_name_H-M   'P 1'
#
loop_
_entity.id
_entity.type
_entity.pdbx_description
1 polymer ?
#
loop_
_entity_poly.entity_id
_entity_poly.type
_entity_poly.pdbx_seq_one_letter_code
_entity_poly.pdbx_strand_id
1 'polypeptide(L)'
;MVRQEQAGWRVLLLRAYNYWDCPKGVVENEEPLVAARREVREESGIEDLDFRWGDGFIETPPYSKNKVARYYLAATVQADVKLPVNPDLGMPEHHEFRWLAFAAAASIVVPRIATVLEWARLRAT
;
A
#
# COMPACT_ATOMS: atom_id res chain seq x y z
N MET A 1 -1.68 3.96 0.02
CA MET A 1 -1.35 5.11 0.90
C MET A 1 -0.72 6.21 0.09
N VAL A 2 -1.17 7.43 0.28
CA VAL A 2 -0.69 8.59 -0.49
C VAL A 2 -0.24 9.69 0.44
N ARG A 3 0.68 10.52 -0.06
CA ARG A 3 1.21 11.68 0.64
C ARG A 3 1.21 12.86 -0.31
N GLN A 4 0.73 14.01 0.15
CA GLN A 4 0.72 15.22 -0.67
C GLN A 4 2.08 15.92 -0.62
N GLU A 5 2.61 16.25 -1.79
CA GLU A 5 3.83 17.04 -1.97
C GLU A 5 3.54 18.21 -2.90
N GLN A 6 4.51 19.11 -3.11
CA GLN A 6 4.30 20.30 -3.95
C GLN A 6 3.83 19.96 -5.36
N ALA A 7 4.33 18.87 -5.91
CA ALA A 7 3.98 18.43 -7.27
C ALA A 7 2.70 17.57 -7.33
N GLY A 8 2.00 17.39 -6.21
CA GLY A 8 0.78 16.59 -6.14
C GLY A 8 0.91 15.39 -5.24
N TRP A 9 0.01 14.43 -5.41
CA TRP A 9 -0.01 13.23 -4.58
C TRP A 9 1.09 12.26 -5.00
N ARG A 10 1.75 11.67 -3.99
CA ARG A 10 2.72 10.59 -4.17
C ARG A 10 2.18 9.35 -3.50
N VAL A 11 2.37 8.21 -4.15
CA VAL A 11 1.94 6.91 -3.62
C VAL A 11 3.16 6.15 -3.11
N LEU A 12 2.99 5.45 -1.99
CA LEU A 12 4.05 4.61 -1.42
C LEU A 12 4.04 3.24 -2.08
N LEU A 13 5.19 2.85 -2.62
CA LEU A 13 5.44 1.49 -3.07
C LEU A 13 6.56 0.86 -2.25
N LEU A 14 6.41 -0.41 -1.95
CA LEU A 14 7.39 -1.24 -1.27
C LEU A 14 7.85 -2.36 -2.20
N ARG A 15 9.15 -2.65 -2.18
CA ARG A 15 9.72 -3.69 -3.02
C ARG A 15 10.11 -4.93 -2.20
N ALA A 16 9.61 -6.08 -2.65
CA ALA A 16 10.08 -7.39 -2.20
C ALA A 16 10.67 -8.10 -3.42
N TYR A 17 11.97 -8.41 -3.38
CA TYR A 17 12.69 -8.95 -4.52
C TYR A 17 12.59 -8.00 -5.73
N ASN A 18 12.03 -8.44 -6.85
CA ASN A 18 11.83 -7.61 -8.04
C ASN A 18 10.39 -7.12 -8.19
N TYR A 19 9.62 -7.15 -7.11
CA TYR A 19 8.19 -6.93 -7.14
C TYR A 19 7.81 -5.72 -6.28
N TRP A 20 7.18 -4.74 -6.92
CA TRP A 20 6.68 -3.53 -6.24
C TRP A 20 5.18 -3.64 -6.00
N ASP A 21 4.75 -3.27 -4.80
CA ASP A 21 3.34 -3.28 -4.41
C ASP A 21 3.08 -2.20 -3.37
N CYS A 22 1.80 -1.85 -3.20
CA CYS A 22 1.36 -0.98 -2.13
C CYS A 22 1.28 -1.78 -0.81
N PRO A 23 1.49 -1.12 0.34
CA PRO A 23 1.13 -1.72 1.62
C PRO A 23 -0.35 -2.12 1.63
N LYS A 24 -0.65 -3.33 2.05
CA LYS A 24 -2.00 -3.87 1.99
C LYS A 24 -2.23 -4.93 3.06
N GLY A 25 -3.51 -5.18 3.36
CA GLY A 25 -3.90 -6.33 4.15
C GLY A 25 -4.43 -7.46 3.28
N VAL A 26 -4.20 -8.67 3.73
CA VAL A 26 -4.89 -9.84 3.20
C VAL A 26 -6.14 -10.04 4.05
N VAL A 27 -7.29 -10.29 3.40
CA VAL A 27 -8.55 -10.48 4.11
C VAL A 27 -8.52 -11.83 4.84
N GLU A 28 -8.45 -11.77 6.15
CA GLU A 28 -8.41 -12.94 7.04
C GLU A 28 -9.52 -12.82 8.10
N ASN A 29 -9.22 -13.23 9.33
CA ASN A 29 -10.21 -13.31 10.42
C ASN A 29 -10.46 -12.00 11.16
N GLU A 30 -9.67 -10.95 10.90
CA GLU A 30 -9.91 -9.63 11.52
C GLU A 30 -10.79 -8.78 10.63
N GLU A 31 -11.33 -7.70 11.20
CA GLU A 31 -12.01 -6.72 10.39
C GLU A 31 -11.05 -6.14 9.35
N PRO A 32 -11.47 -6.02 8.06
CA PRO A 32 -10.54 -5.65 6.99
C PRO A 32 -9.81 -4.32 7.19
N LEU A 33 -10.48 -3.28 7.72
CA LEU A 33 -9.85 -1.98 7.93
C LEU A 33 -8.82 -2.04 9.05
N VAL A 34 -9.08 -2.81 10.10
CA VAL A 34 -8.14 -3.07 11.19
C VAL A 34 -6.90 -3.80 10.66
N ALA A 35 -7.13 -4.81 9.82
CA ALA A 35 -6.05 -5.56 9.18
C ALA A 35 -5.20 -4.63 8.29
N ALA A 36 -5.84 -3.76 7.51
CA ALA A 36 -5.13 -2.83 6.64
C ALA A 36 -4.22 -1.88 7.44
N ARG A 37 -4.73 -1.31 8.54
CA ARG A 37 -3.92 -0.44 9.41
C ARG A 37 -2.75 -1.19 10.02
N ARG A 38 -2.97 -2.41 10.48
CA ARG A 38 -1.94 -3.25 11.08
C ARG A 38 -0.84 -3.58 10.07
N GLU A 39 -1.23 -4.02 8.87
CA GLU A 39 -0.27 -4.37 7.81
C GLU A 39 0.56 -3.17 7.38
N VAL A 40 -0.05 -1.99 7.24
CA VAL A 40 0.68 -0.77 6.89
C VAL A 40 1.73 -0.44 7.96
N ARG A 41 1.36 -0.53 9.24
CA ARG A 41 2.29 -0.30 10.34
C ARG A 41 3.43 -1.32 10.34
N GLU A 42 3.10 -2.60 10.15
CA GLU A 42 4.10 -3.67 10.13
C GLU A 42 5.05 -3.56 8.93
N GLU A 43 4.55 -3.13 7.78
CA GLU A 43 5.32 -3.06 6.56
C GLU A 43 6.09 -1.75 6.40
N SER A 44 5.62 -0.65 6.95
CA SER A 44 6.18 0.68 6.69
C SER A 44 6.44 1.53 7.93
N GLY A 45 5.89 1.16 9.07
CA GLY A 45 6.00 1.96 10.29
C GLY A 45 5.07 3.16 10.32
N ILE A 46 4.19 3.34 9.35
CA ILE A 46 3.29 4.49 9.29
C ILE A 46 2.01 4.22 10.09
N GLU A 47 1.65 5.17 10.95
CA GLU A 47 0.51 5.03 11.86
C GLU A 47 -0.53 6.15 11.72
N ASP A 48 -0.21 7.26 11.07
CA ASP A 48 -1.06 8.46 10.98
C ASP A 48 -2.04 8.42 9.81
N LEU A 49 -2.64 7.27 9.52
CA LEU A 49 -3.53 7.13 8.37
C LEU A 49 -4.80 7.96 8.51
N ASP A 50 -5.07 8.76 7.49
CA ASP A 50 -6.26 9.59 7.38
C ASP A 50 -7.12 9.08 6.21
N PHE A 51 -8.27 8.50 6.52
CA PHE A 51 -9.20 7.97 5.53
C PHE A 51 -10.18 9.05 5.08
N ARG A 52 -9.67 10.20 4.67
CA ARG A 52 -10.47 11.38 4.30
C ARG A 52 -11.41 11.15 3.11
N TRP A 53 -11.14 10.14 2.30
CA TRP A 53 -11.99 9.79 1.16
C TRP A 53 -12.97 8.67 1.48
N GLY A 54 -13.06 8.28 2.75
CA GLY A 54 -13.94 7.21 3.21
C GLY A 54 -13.25 5.86 3.32
N ASP A 55 -14.04 4.84 3.55
CA ASP A 55 -13.59 3.46 3.76
C ASP A 55 -13.84 2.57 2.55
N GLY A 56 -14.06 3.15 1.38
CA GLY A 56 -14.17 2.41 0.13
C GLY A 56 -12.90 1.65 -0.19
N PHE A 57 -13.03 0.56 -0.90
CA PHE A 57 -11.89 -0.29 -1.20
C PHE A 57 -11.99 -0.89 -2.59
N ILE A 58 -10.88 -1.43 -3.06
CA ILE A 58 -10.81 -2.28 -4.25
C ILE A 58 -10.16 -3.59 -3.87
N GLU A 59 -10.68 -4.69 -4.41
CA GLU A 59 -10.08 -6.01 -4.24
C GLU A 59 -9.50 -6.49 -5.55
N THR A 60 -8.36 -7.17 -5.47
CA THR A 60 -7.80 -7.84 -6.64
C THR A 60 -8.58 -9.11 -6.93
N PRO A 61 -8.57 -9.61 -8.19
CA PRO A 61 -8.97 -10.99 -8.44
C PRO A 61 -8.14 -11.95 -7.60
N PRO A 62 -8.65 -13.16 -7.32
CA PRO A 62 -7.87 -14.15 -6.59
C PRO A 62 -6.53 -14.41 -7.29
N TYR A 63 -5.46 -14.45 -6.50
CA TYR A 63 -4.12 -14.76 -6.98
C TYR A 63 -3.55 -15.88 -6.09
N SER A 64 -2.26 -16.10 -6.12
CA SER A 64 -1.57 -17.17 -5.40
C SER A 64 -2.39 -17.83 -4.27
N LYS A 65 -2.79 -19.10 -4.41
CA LYS A 65 -3.57 -19.87 -3.42
C LYS A 65 -4.94 -19.23 -3.11
N ASN A 66 -5.59 -18.64 -4.12
CA ASN A 66 -6.89 -17.99 -4.00
C ASN A 66 -6.93 -16.83 -2.99
N LYS A 67 -5.79 -16.19 -2.72
CA LYS A 67 -5.75 -15.01 -1.88
C LYS A 67 -6.38 -13.82 -2.59
N VAL A 68 -7.08 -13.00 -1.82
CA VAL A 68 -7.64 -11.73 -2.28
C VAL A 68 -7.01 -10.61 -1.47
N ALA A 69 -6.39 -9.66 -2.15
CA ALA A 69 -5.85 -8.47 -1.51
C ALA A 69 -6.89 -7.35 -1.59
N ARG A 70 -7.09 -6.67 -0.47
CA ARG A 70 -7.98 -5.52 -0.38
C ARG A 70 -7.14 -4.27 -0.12
N TYR A 71 -7.39 -3.23 -0.92
CA TYR A 71 -6.68 -1.95 -0.83
C TYR A 71 -7.63 -0.84 -0.45
N TYR A 72 -7.23 -0.04 0.53
CA TYR A 72 -7.91 1.18 0.92
C TYR A 72 -7.06 2.39 0.55
N LEU A 73 -7.70 3.54 0.39
CA LEU A 73 -6.99 4.79 0.14
C LEU A 73 -6.94 5.61 1.43
N ALA A 74 -5.73 5.94 1.85
CA ALA A 74 -5.52 6.79 3.02
C ALA A 74 -4.38 7.76 2.77
N ALA A 75 -4.48 8.94 3.35
CA ALA A 75 -3.42 9.94 3.33
C ALA A 75 -2.56 9.85 4.57
N THR A 76 -1.31 10.23 4.43
CA THR A 76 -0.37 10.39 5.54
C THR A 76 0.45 11.66 5.35
N VAL A 77 0.91 12.26 6.44
CA VAL A 77 1.91 13.33 6.42
C VAL A 77 3.31 12.79 6.70
N GLN A 78 3.41 11.55 7.11
CA GLN A 78 4.68 10.91 7.44
C GLN A 78 5.44 10.54 6.17
N ALA A 79 6.66 11.05 6.02
CA ALA A 79 7.52 10.72 4.88
C ALA A 79 8.45 9.55 5.19
N ASP A 80 8.86 9.42 6.44
CA ASP A 80 9.80 8.40 6.88
C ASP A 80 9.14 7.03 6.89
N VAL A 81 9.74 6.11 6.15
CA VAL A 81 9.30 4.72 6.09
C VAL A 81 10.39 3.88 6.73
N LYS A 82 9.98 3.04 7.67
CA LYS A 82 10.84 2.03 8.24
C LYS A 82 10.43 0.69 7.64
N LEU A 83 11.42 -0.15 7.38
CA LEU A 83 11.17 -1.51 6.90
C LEU A 83 11.42 -2.46 8.05
N PRO A 84 10.43 -2.69 8.93
CA PRO A 84 10.64 -3.45 10.15
C PRO A 84 10.99 -4.90 9.85
N VAL A 85 11.75 -5.51 10.76
CA VAL A 85 12.07 -6.93 10.69
C VAL A 85 10.78 -7.73 10.90
N ASN A 86 10.51 -8.65 9.98
CA ASN A 86 9.43 -9.62 10.14
C ASN A 86 9.96 -10.76 11.01
N PRO A 87 9.37 -11.00 12.20
CA PRO A 87 9.88 -12.04 13.11
C PRO A 87 9.90 -13.46 12.50
N ASP A 88 8.98 -13.74 11.59
CA ASP A 88 8.90 -15.05 10.94
C ASP A 88 10.02 -15.27 9.93
N LEU A 89 10.56 -14.18 9.36
CA LEU A 89 11.62 -14.25 8.36
C LEU A 89 13.00 -13.93 8.92
N GLY A 90 13.07 -13.29 10.09
CA GLY A 90 14.33 -12.81 10.67
C GLY A 90 14.94 -11.62 9.92
N MET A 91 14.19 -11.02 8.98
CA MET A 91 14.62 -9.89 8.15
C MET A 91 13.38 -9.09 7.74
N PRO A 92 13.55 -7.85 7.23
CA PRO A 92 12.42 -7.12 6.66
C PRO A 92 11.80 -7.88 5.48
N GLU A 93 10.48 -7.86 5.40
CA GLU A 93 9.74 -8.46 4.28
C GLU A 93 10.00 -7.67 2.99
N HIS A 94 10.16 -6.36 3.11
CA HIS A 94 10.45 -5.46 1.99
C HIS A 94 11.85 -4.88 2.12
N HIS A 95 12.48 -4.60 0.98
CA HIS A 95 13.89 -4.21 0.91
C HIS A 95 14.10 -2.76 0.50
N GLU A 96 13.07 -2.10 -0.03
CA GLU A 96 13.16 -0.74 -0.54
C GLU A 96 11.77 -0.10 -0.51
N PHE A 97 11.73 1.24 -0.37
CA PHE A 97 10.49 1.97 -0.53
C PHE A 97 10.70 3.17 -1.47
N ARG A 98 9.64 3.61 -2.13
CA ARG A 98 9.62 4.83 -2.93
C ARG A 98 8.29 5.54 -2.81
N TRP A 99 8.36 6.86 -2.74
CA TRP A 99 7.20 7.73 -2.91
C TRP A 99 7.22 8.22 -4.37
N LEU A 100 6.23 7.83 -5.16
CA LEU A 100 6.21 8.11 -6.59
C LEU A 100 4.89 8.77 -7.01
N ALA A 101 4.95 9.62 -8.06
CA ALA A 101 3.74 10.03 -8.74
C ALA A 101 3.02 8.81 -9.30
N PHE A 102 1.69 8.87 -9.42
CA PHE A 102 0.90 7.73 -9.87
C PHE A 102 1.37 7.18 -11.22
N ALA A 103 1.70 8.05 -12.18
CA ALA A 103 2.17 7.59 -13.49
C ALA A 103 3.48 6.81 -13.41
N ALA A 104 4.43 7.30 -12.60
CA ALA A 104 5.71 6.63 -12.41
C ALA A 104 5.51 5.29 -11.67
N ALA A 105 4.66 5.28 -10.65
CA ALA A 105 4.34 4.06 -9.91
C ALA A 105 3.71 3.01 -10.82
N ALA A 106 2.76 3.41 -11.68
CA ALA A 106 2.07 2.50 -12.59
C ALA A 106 3.03 1.83 -13.58
N SER A 107 4.16 2.47 -13.88
CA SER A 107 5.13 1.94 -14.85
C SER A 107 6.01 0.82 -14.31
N ILE A 108 6.05 0.62 -12.99
CA ILE A 108 6.94 -0.38 -12.36
C ILE A 108 6.20 -1.49 -11.63
N VAL A 109 4.87 -1.50 -11.68
CA VAL A 109 4.05 -2.53 -11.05
C VAL A 109 3.42 -3.44 -12.09
N VAL A 110 3.00 -4.63 -11.67
CA VAL A 110 2.24 -5.54 -12.55
C VAL A 110 0.84 -4.97 -12.82
N PRO A 111 0.17 -5.40 -13.92
CA PRO A 111 -1.15 -4.86 -14.30
C PRO A 111 -2.20 -4.91 -13.19
N ARG A 112 -2.21 -5.94 -12.37
CA ARG A 112 -3.12 -6.07 -11.23
C ARG A 112 -2.98 -4.88 -10.28
N ILE A 113 -1.76 -4.46 -9.99
CA ILE A 113 -1.50 -3.34 -9.08
C ILE A 113 -1.71 -2.00 -9.80
N ALA A 114 -1.42 -1.92 -11.11
CA ALA A 114 -1.70 -0.71 -11.88
C ALA A 114 -3.19 -0.35 -11.84
N THR A 115 -4.07 -1.35 -11.85
CA THR A 115 -5.52 -1.15 -11.68
C THR A 115 -5.85 -0.54 -10.32
N VAL A 116 -5.20 -0.98 -9.27
CA VAL A 116 -5.36 -0.42 -7.92
C VAL A 116 -4.92 1.04 -7.89
N LEU A 117 -3.77 1.36 -8.51
CA LEU A 117 -3.25 2.72 -8.56
C LEU A 117 -4.19 3.66 -9.32
N GLU A 118 -4.78 3.21 -10.42
CA GLU A 118 -5.74 4.02 -11.17
C GLU A 118 -7.01 4.27 -10.34
N TRP A 119 -7.50 3.26 -9.64
CA TRP A 119 -8.62 3.42 -8.71
C TRP A 119 -8.32 4.48 -7.64
N ALA A 120 -7.12 4.45 -7.07
CA ALA A 120 -6.70 5.42 -6.05
C ALA A 120 -6.54 6.82 -6.65
N ARG A 121 -5.93 6.94 -7.84
CA ARG A 121 -5.71 8.22 -8.52
C ARG A 121 -7.03 8.97 -8.73
N LEU A 122 -8.06 8.25 -9.14
CA LEU A 122 -9.36 8.85 -9.41
C LEU A 122 -10.05 9.38 -8.14
N ARG A 123 -9.65 8.93 -6.98
CA ARG A 123 -10.24 9.31 -5.69
C ARG A 123 -9.41 10.33 -4.92
N ALA A 124 -8.11 10.36 -5.11
CA ALA A 124 -7.22 11.30 -4.42
C ALA A 124 -7.38 12.70 -5.02
N THR A 125 -7.82 13.64 -4.18
CA THR A 125 -8.05 15.02 -4.61
C THR A 125 -7.45 16.04 -3.66
#